data_13a0acbe9af26360f8c8ffb7b2a7ab19
#
_entry.id   13a0acbe9af26360f8c8ffb7b2a7ab19
#
_cell.length_a   1.000
_cell.length_b   1.000
_cell.length_c   1.000
_cell.angle_alpha   90.00
_cell.angle_beta   90.00
_cell.angle_gamma   90.00
#
_symmetry.space_group_name_H-M   'P 1'
#
loop_
_entity.id
_entity.type
_entity.pdbx_description
1 polymer ?
#
loop_
_entity_poly.entity_id
_entity_poly.type
_entity_poly.pdbx_seq_one_letter_code
_entity_poly.pdbx_strand_id
1 'polypeptide(L)'
;TLAHERITATDAAPSRWLLVLHGIYGAGRNWASVMRRFVRQRPDWGAVLVDLREHGGSRGFPPPHTLRAAAADLDALAATLDEPVRAVLGHSFGGKVALVYARDFGRGLDQVWVVDSTPAAGTPRGSAWEMLAAVRRVPDRFETRAEAVAALEAEGISRPVGQWMSTNLIHGPDGYRWRLDFDVMESMLLDFFDTDLWPVVEAPPARVRIHFVKAEESAVLTEEACARIEEAGRRNGRVRLHRVAGGHWVNADNPQALEQLLVEYL
;
A
#
# COMPACT_ATOMS: atom_id res chain seq x y z
N THR A 1 -13.29 -9.66 9.08
CA THR A 1 -12.16 -8.81 9.53
C THR A 1 -10.97 -9.05 8.61
N LEU A 2 -10.17 -8.00 8.33
CA LEU A 2 -8.96 -8.11 7.53
C LEU A 2 -7.92 -9.02 8.21
N ALA A 3 -7.29 -9.89 7.42
CA ALA A 3 -6.12 -10.64 7.85
C ALA A 3 -4.96 -9.68 8.08
N HIS A 4 -4.23 -9.87 9.16
CA HIS A 4 -3.12 -8.98 9.52
C HIS A 4 -2.09 -9.68 10.41
N GLU A 5 -0.87 -9.15 10.44
CA GLU A 5 0.21 -9.52 11.36
C GLU A 5 0.55 -8.31 12.23
N ARG A 6 0.65 -8.50 13.55
CA ARG A 6 1.13 -7.47 14.48
C ARG A 6 2.62 -7.65 14.71
N ILE A 7 3.39 -6.57 14.63
CA ILE A 7 4.81 -6.53 14.89
C ILE A 7 5.06 -5.51 16.01
N THR A 8 5.70 -5.96 17.09
CA THR A 8 6.14 -5.13 18.21
C THR A 8 7.62 -5.36 18.48
N ALA A 9 8.26 -4.48 19.21
CA ALA A 9 9.57 -4.76 19.75
C ALA A 9 9.48 -5.89 20.78
N THR A 10 10.57 -6.66 20.93
CA THR A 10 10.65 -7.72 21.93
C THR A 10 10.48 -7.12 23.33
N ASP A 11 9.62 -7.74 24.15
CA ASP A 11 9.35 -7.35 25.54
C ASP A 11 8.81 -5.92 25.73
N ALA A 12 8.25 -5.31 24.67
CA ALA A 12 7.61 -4.00 24.75
C ALA A 12 6.12 -4.09 24.39
N ALA A 13 5.28 -3.43 25.17
CA ALA A 13 3.90 -3.14 24.82
C ALA A 13 3.86 -1.77 24.11
N PRO A 14 3.42 -1.68 22.85
CA PRO A 14 3.30 -0.40 22.18
C PRO A 14 2.17 0.40 22.80
N SER A 15 2.27 1.72 22.79
CA SER A 15 1.20 2.64 23.21
C SER A 15 0.34 3.13 22.06
N ARG A 16 0.67 2.74 20.83
CA ARG A 16 0.00 3.17 19.60
C ARG A 16 0.33 2.26 18.42
N TRP A 17 -0.57 2.24 17.43
CA TRP A 17 -0.41 1.43 16.22
C TRP A 17 -0.18 2.27 14.96
N LEU A 18 0.70 1.76 14.09
CA LEU A 18 0.86 2.13 12.69
C LEU A 18 0.19 1.05 11.82
N LEU A 19 -0.87 1.38 11.08
CA LEU A 19 -1.39 0.51 10.02
C LEU A 19 -0.47 0.60 8.80
N VAL A 20 -0.13 -0.55 8.21
CA VAL A 20 0.77 -0.64 7.05
C VAL A 20 0.06 -1.36 5.91
N LEU A 21 -0.16 -0.62 4.80
CA LEU A 21 -0.96 -1.04 3.66
C LEU A 21 -0.07 -1.24 2.44
N HIS A 22 -0.18 -2.42 1.83
CA HIS A 22 0.54 -2.76 0.61
C HIS A 22 -0.10 -2.15 -0.65
N GLY A 23 0.61 -2.19 -1.78
CA GLY A 23 0.09 -1.87 -3.10
C GLY A 23 -0.81 -2.96 -3.68
N ILE A 24 -1.49 -2.65 -4.79
CA ILE A 24 -2.28 -3.65 -5.52
C ILE A 24 -1.45 -4.91 -5.82
N TYR A 25 -2.05 -6.09 -5.77
CA TYR A 25 -1.42 -7.41 -5.89
C TYR A 25 -0.42 -7.79 -4.77
N GLY A 26 -0.19 -6.90 -3.79
CA GLY A 26 0.72 -7.13 -2.67
C GLY A 26 0.10 -7.91 -1.51
N ALA A 27 0.82 -7.93 -0.39
CA ALA A 27 0.37 -8.45 0.89
C ALA A 27 1.11 -7.73 2.03
N GLY A 28 0.53 -7.69 3.22
CA GLY A 28 1.11 -7.03 4.40
C GLY A 28 2.52 -7.50 4.70
N ARG A 29 2.81 -8.80 4.53
CA ARG A 29 4.14 -9.40 4.74
C ARG A 29 5.28 -8.74 3.93
N ASN A 30 4.98 -8.05 2.83
CA ASN A 30 5.99 -7.33 2.04
C ASN A 30 6.69 -6.22 2.85
N TRP A 31 6.08 -5.77 3.94
CA TRP A 31 6.57 -4.72 4.82
C TRP A 31 7.24 -5.23 6.10
N ALA A 32 7.21 -6.53 6.35
CA ALA A 32 7.66 -7.12 7.62
C ALA A 32 9.10 -6.77 7.98
N SER A 33 10.02 -6.77 7.00
CA SER A 33 11.44 -6.46 7.24
C SER A 33 11.65 -5.02 7.70
N VAL A 34 10.99 -4.05 7.05
CA VAL A 34 11.08 -2.62 7.42
C VAL A 34 10.47 -2.41 8.79
N MET A 35 9.28 -2.96 9.04
CA MET A 35 8.57 -2.73 10.29
C MET A 35 9.25 -3.39 11.51
N ARG A 36 9.87 -4.57 11.35
CA ARG A 36 10.67 -5.18 12.43
C ARG A 36 11.88 -4.32 12.83
N ARG A 37 12.49 -3.60 11.88
CA ARG A 37 13.58 -2.66 12.20
C ARG A 37 13.05 -1.39 12.84
N PHE A 38 11.96 -0.84 12.31
CA PHE A 38 11.31 0.36 12.84
C PHE A 38 10.89 0.19 14.31
N VAL A 39 10.13 -0.86 14.67
CA VAL A 39 9.64 -1.05 16.04
C VAL A 39 10.76 -1.29 17.04
N ARG A 40 11.93 -1.82 16.62
CA ARG A 40 13.10 -1.95 17.50
C ARG A 40 13.68 -0.60 17.91
N GLN A 41 13.61 0.40 17.02
CA GLN A 41 14.08 1.76 17.31
C GLN A 41 13.00 2.62 17.97
N ARG A 42 11.73 2.28 17.73
CA ARG A 42 10.56 2.98 18.26
C ARG A 42 9.64 1.97 18.98
N PRO A 43 10.06 1.47 20.17
CA PRO A 43 9.30 0.45 20.90
C PRO A 43 7.95 0.96 21.45
N ASP A 44 7.72 2.26 21.45
CA ASP A 44 6.44 2.91 21.74
C ASP A 44 5.40 2.70 20.62
N TRP A 45 5.81 2.25 19.42
CA TRP A 45 4.97 1.90 18.30
C TRP A 45 4.89 0.39 18.07
N GLY A 46 3.68 -0.09 17.72
CA GLY A 46 3.48 -1.35 17.05
C GLY A 46 3.10 -1.11 15.59
N ALA A 47 3.41 -2.07 14.72
CA ALA A 47 2.99 -2.06 13.32
C ALA A 47 1.97 -3.18 13.04
N VAL A 48 0.89 -2.87 12.36
CA VAL A 48 -0.11 -3.82 11.88
C VAL A 48 0.01 -3.94 10.37
N LEU A 49 0.58 -5.05 9.92
CA LEU A 49 0.72 -5.36 8.49
C LEU A 49 -0.59 -5.91 7.97
N VAL A 50 -1.32 -5.15 7.19
CA VAL A 50 -2.67 -5.48 6.77
C VAL A 50 -2.64 -6.11 5.37
N ASP A 51 -3.30 -7.25 5.21
CA ASP A 51 -3.75 -7.69 3.89
C ASP A 51 -5.05 -6.94 3.57
N LEU A 52 -5.03 -6.06 2.57
CA LEU A 52 -6.22 -5.33 2.12
C LEU A 52 -7.29 -6.31 1.59
N ARG A 53 -8.56 -5.87 1.56
CA ARG A 53 -9.67 -6.71 1.02
C ARG A 53 -9.27 -7.37 -0.29
N GLU A 54 -9.65 -8.63 -0.47
CA GLU A 54 -9.38 -9.51 -1.62
C GLU A 54 -7.89 -9.76 -1.94
N HIS A 55 -6.99 -9.40 -0.99
CA HIS A 55 -5.56 -9.74 -1.06
C HIS A 55 -5.17 -10.70 0.08
N GLY A 56 -4.06 -11.40 -0.12
CA GLY A 56 -3.47 -12.27 0.90
C GLY A 56 -4.48 -13.20 1.58
N GLY A 57 -4.62 -13.09 2.89
CA GLY A 57 -5.59 -13.81 3.72
C GLY A 57 -6.97 -13.14 3.83
N SER A 58 -7.14 -11.91 3.33
CA SER A 58 -8.39 -11.14 3.40
C SER A 58 -9.30 -11.42 2.20
N ARG A 59 -10.11 -12.47 2.27
CA ARG A 59 -10.91 -12.97 1.14
C ARG A 59 -12.40 -12.99 1.46
N GLY A 60 -13.20 -12.91 0.38
CA GLY A 60 -14.66 -13.07 0.47
C GLY A 60 -15.38 -11.84 0.99
N PHE A 61 -14.84 -10.66 0.76
CA PHE A 61 -15.51 -9.41 1.06
C PHE A 61 -16.62 -9.12 0.03
N PRO A 62 -17.78 -8.61 0.47
CA PRO A 62 -18.83 -8.24 -0.47
C PRO A 62 -18.45 -6.97 -1.26
N PRO A 63 -18.98 -6.81 -2.51
CA PRO A 63 -18.86 -5.56 -3.24
C PRO A 63 -19.57 -4.41 -2.48
N PRO A 64 -19.23 -3.13 -2.78
CA PRO A 64 -18.31 -2.71 -3.83
C PRO A 64 -16.83 -2.85 -3.42
N HIS A 65 -15.96 -3.12 -4.40
CA HIS A 65 -14.52 -3.18 -4.19
C HIS A 65 -13.86 -1.83 -4.52
N THR A 66 -13.99 -0.87 -3.61
CA THR A 66 -13.55 0.51 -3.76
C THR A 66 -12.52 0.90 -2.69
N LEU A 67 -11.81 2.01 -2.89
CA LEU A 67 -10.92 2.60 -1.88
C LEU A 67 -11.67 2.90 -0.57
N ARG A 68 -12.90 3.40 -0.68
CA ARG A 68 -13.73 3.70 0.50
C ARG A 68 -14.13 2.44 1.25
N ALA A 69 -14.47 1.37 0.54
CA ALA A 69 -14.77 0.08 1.17
C ALA A 69 -13.52 -0.51 1.87
N ALA A 70 -12.33 -0.40 1.23
CA ALA A 70 -11.08 -0.80 1.86
C ALA A 70 -10.76 0.03 3.11
N ALA A 71 -11.02 1.34 3.09
CA ALA A 71 -10.85 2.20 4.25
C ALA A 71 -11.84 1.87 5.38
N ALA A 72 -13.08 1.52 5.07
CA ALA A 72 -14.07 1.07 6.06
C ALA A 72 -13.66 -0.26 6.73
N ASP A 73 -13.06 -1.18 5.99
CA ASP A 73 -12.50 -2.40 6.56
C ASP A 73 -11.35 -2.13 7.54
N LEU A 74 -10.53 -1.09 7.26
CA LEU A 74 -9.47 -0.65 8.17
C LEU A 74 -10.04 -0.05 9.46
N ASP A 75 -11.13 0.71 9.38
CA ASP A 75 -11.81 1.26 10.56
C ASP A 75 -12.36 0.14 11.44
N ALA A 76 -12.99 -0.86 10.83
CA ALA A 76 -13.45 -2.06 11.53
C ALA A 76 -12.30 -2.85 12.16
N LEU A 77 -11.13 -2.95 11.51
CA LEU A 77 -9.94 -3.55 12.08
C LEU A 77 -9.40 -2.72 13.24
N ALA A 78 -9.26 -1.40 13.06
CA ALA A 78 -8.75 -0.48 14.08
C ALA A 78 -9.56 -0.57 15.39
N ALA A 79 -10.87 -0.74 15.30
CA ALA A 79 -11.75 -0.91 16.45
C ALA A 79 -11.50 -2.21 17.26
N THR A 80 -10.72 -3.16 16.73
CA THR A 80 -10.35 -4.42 17.40
C THR A 80 -8.98 -4.36 18.07
N LEU A 81 -8.24 -3.27 17.87
CA LEU A 81 -6.91 -3.12 18.43
C LEU A 81 -6.99 -2.61 19.88
N ASP A 82 -6.06 -3.07 20.70
CA ASP A 82 -5.96 -2.76 22.13
C ASP A 82 -5.47 -1.33 22.40
N GLU A 83 -4.66 -0.78 21.50
CA GLU A 83 -4.15 0.59 21.58
C GLU A 83 -4.59 1.39 20.34
N PRO A 84 -4.60 2.75 20.43
CA PRO A 84 -5.10 3.57 19.34
C PRO A 84 -4.22 3.53 18.09
N VAL A 85 -4.86 3.51 16.91
CA VAL A 85 -4.19 3.77 15.64
C VAL A 85 -3.87 5.26 15.54
N ARG A 86 -2.59 5.61 15.46
CA ARG A 86 -2.11 6.99 15.37
C ARG A 86 -1.51 7.33 14.02
N ALA A 87 -1.12 6.33 13.25
CA ALA A 87 -0.61 6.55 11.90
C ALA A 87 -1.08 5.45 10.93
N VAL A 88 -1.15 5.81 9.65
CA VAL A 88 -1.35 4.87 8.56
C VAL A 88 -0.31 5.13 7.48
N LEU A 89 0.35 4.06 7.01
CA LEU A 89 1.27 4.07 5.90
C LEU A 89 0.67 3.25 4.77
N GLY A 90 0.60 3.81 3.58
CA GLY A 90 0.14 3.10 2.39
C GLY A 90 1.10 3.28 1.21
N HIS A 91 1.41 2.19 0.54
CA HIS A 91 2.21 2.17 -0.67
C HIS A 91 1.32 2.05 -1.90
N SER A 92 1.58 2.86 -2.94
CA SER A 92 0.89 2.77 -4.22
C SER A 92 -0.65 2.79 -4.03
N PHE A 93 -1.38 1.74 -4.38
CA PHE A 93 -2.82 1.59 -4.13
C PHE A 93 -3.17 1.86 -2.66
N GLY A 94 -2.42 1.26 -1.72
CA GLY A 94 -2.58 1.49 -0.28
C GLY A 94 -2.39 2.96 0.13
N GLY A 95 -1.64 3.75 -0.65
CA GLY A 95 -1.46 5.19 -0.41
C GLY A 95 -2.76 5.97 -0.57
N LYS A 96 -3.55 5.68 -1.62
CA LYS A 96 -4.89 6.27 -1.76
C LYS A 96 -5.87 5.74 -0.70
N VAL A 97 -5.79 4.46 -0.36
CA VAL A 97 -6.60 3.90 0.74
C VAL A 97 -6.30 4.63 2.05
N ALA A 98 -5.03 4.92 2.35
CA ALA A 98 -4.62 5.66 3.55
C ALA A 98 -5.17 7.10 3.56
N LEU A 99 -5.18 7.79 2.42
CA LEU A 99 -5.78 9.12 2.30
C LEU A 99 -7.30 9.10 2.49
N VAL A 100 -7.99 8.10 1.90
CA VAL A 100 -9.44 7.92 2.09
C VAL A 100 -9.75 7.57 3.54
N TYR A 101 -8.94 6.70 4.17
CA TYR A 101 -9.08 6.38 5.59
C TYR A 101 -8.96 7.64 6.47
N ALA A 102 -7.96 8.48 6.22
CA ALA A 102 -7.80 9.73 6.96
C ALA A 102 -8.98 10.68 6.78
N ARG A 103 -9.53 10.78 5.56
CA ARG A 103 -10.67 11.65 5.24
C ARG A 103 -11.96 11.20 5.93
N ASP A 104 -12.27 9.90 5.84
CA ASP A 104 -13.60 9.38 6.18
C ASP A 104 -13.66 8.78 7.60
N PHE A 105 -12.55 8.22 8.11
CA PHE A 105 -12.50 7.41 9.33
C PHE A 105 -11.39 7.81 10.31
N GLY A 106 -10.48 8.67 9.96
CA GLY A 106 -9.23 8.96 10.67
C GLY A 106 -9.38 9.69 12.01
N ARG A 107 -10.41 9.42 12.80
CA ARG A 107 -10.58 9.99 14.16
C ARG A 107 -9.42 9.57 15.06
N GLY A 108 -8.68 10.53 15.57
CA GLY A 108 -7.51 10.28 16.42
C GLY A 108 -6.23 9.98 15.67
N LEU A 109 -6.24 10.01 14.34
CA LEU A 109 -5.06 9.84 13.52
C LEU A 109 -4.17 11.09 13.60
N ASP A 110 -2.88 10.90 13.76
CA ASP A 110 -1.88 11.97 13.79
C ASP A 110 -1.14 12.11 12.46
N GLN A 111 -0.90 10.98 11.76
CA GLN A 111 -0.10 10.97 10.53
C GLN A 111 -0.62 10.02 9.46
N VAL A 112 -0.43 10.42 8.20
CA VAL A 112 -0.60 9.60 7.00
C VAL A 112 0.71 9.59 6.22
N TRP A 113 1.17 8.41 5.84
CA TRP A 113 2.34 8.20 5.00
C TRP A 113 1.92 7.63 3.65
N VAL A 114 2.16 8.37 2.59
CA VAL A 114 1.82 8.00 1.21
C VAL A 114 3.11 7.69 0.48
N VAL A 115 3.43 6.41 0.35
CA VAL A 115 4.68 5.95 -0.25
C VAL A 115 4.45 5.66 -1.73
N ASP A 116 5.09 6.47 -2.56
CA ASP A 116 5.09 6.41 -4.02
C ASP A 116 3.71 6.16 -4.64
N SER A 117 2.78 7.05 -4.32
CA SER A 117 1.40 7.05 -4.80
C SER A 117 0.94 8.46 -5.13
N THR A 118 0.09 8.59 -6.14
CA THR A 118 -0.49 9.88 -6.55
C THR A 118 -1.86 10.11 -5.89
N PRO A 119 -2.16 11.34 -5.43
CA PRO A 119 -3.51 11.71 -5.01
C PRO A 119 -4.46 12.01 -6.18
N ALA A 120 -3.92 12.19 -7.40
CA ALA A 120 -4.69 12.60 -8.57
C ALA A 120 -5.59 11.48 -9.11
N ALA A 121 -6.76 11.84 -9.60
CA ALA A 121 -7.50 11.03 -10.55
C ALA A 121 -6.78 11.01 -11.92
N GLY A 122 -7.11 10.04 -12.76
CA GLY A 122 -6.55 9.93 -14.09
C GLY A 122 -7.08 8.71 -14.85
N THR A 123 -6.57 8.50 -16.05
CA THR A 123 -6.91 7.33 -16.87
C THR A 123 -6.09 6.11 -16.43
N PRO A 124 -6.65 4.89 -16.50
CA PRO A 124 -5.92 3.65 -16.22
C PRO A 124 -4.65 3.52 -17.06
N ARG A 125 -3.50 3.39 -16.39
CA ARG A 125 -2.17 3.30 -17.01
C ARG A 125 -1.10 2.81 -16.02
N GLY A 126 0.09 2.52 -16.55
CA GLY A 126 1.28 2.14 -15.76
C GLY A 126 1.30 0.68 -15.37
N SER A 127 2.35 0.30 -14.64
CA SER A 127 2.73 -1.10 -14.41
C SER A 127 1.64 -1.97 -13.77
N ALA A 128 0.81 -1.41 -12.90
CA ALA A 128 -0.30 -2.17 -12.30
C ALA A 128 -1.39 -2.52 -13.32
N TRP A 129 -1.70 -1.58 -14.23
CA TRP A 129 -2.67 -1.80 -15.30
C TRP A 129 -2.11 -2.73 -16.40
N GLU A 130 -0.84 -2.58 -16.74
CA GLU A 130 -0.12 -3.47 -17.64
C GLU A 130 -0.04 -4.90 -17.10
N MET A 131 0.21 -5.05 -15.79
CA MET A 131 0.16 -6.35 -15.12
C MET A 131 -1.22 -6.99 -15.22
N LEU A 132 -2.31 -6.24 -15.00
CA LEU A 132 -3.67 -6.75 -15.16
C LEU A 132 -3.91 -7.27 -16.58
N ALA A 133 -3.45 -6.52 -17.58
CA ALA A 133 -3.55 -6.94 -18.97
C ALA A 133 -2.72 -8.21 -19.27
N ALA A 134 -1.53 -8.31 -18.70
CA ALA A 134 -0.65 -9.48 -18.87
C ALA A 134 -1.25 -10.74 -18.22
N VAL A 135 -1.71 -10.67 -16.98
CA VAL A 135 -2.28 -11.84 -16.28
C VAL A 135 -3.54 -12.37 -16.94
N ARG A 136 -4.28 -11.55 -17.68
CA ARG A 136 -5.45 -11.98 -18.47
C ARG A 136 -5.11 -12.67 -19.78
N ARG A 137 -3.85 -12.60 -20.25
CA ARG A 137 -3.37 -13.27 -21.44
C ARG A 137 -2.62 -14.57 -21.18
N VAL A 138 -2.19 -14.78 -19.93
CA VAL A 138 -1.52 -16.03 -19.52
C VAL A 138 -2.54 -17.06 -19.03
N PRO A 139 -2.18 -18.36 -18.98
CA PRO A 139 -3.05 -19.40 -18.46
C PRO A 139 -3.49 -19.16 -17.00
N ASP A 140 -4.64 -19.68 -16.62
CA ASP A 140 -5.12 -19.64 -15.23
C ASP A 140 -4.42 -20.63 -14.31
N ARG A 141 -3.73 -21.64 -14.89
CA ARG A 141 -3.06 -22.74 -14.19
C ARG A 141 -1.68 -22.98 -14.74
N PHE A 142 -0.79 -23.42 -13.86
CA PHE A 142 0.62 -23.71 -14.15
C PHE A 142 1.05 -24.95 -13.38
N GLU A 143 1.96 -25.74 -13.95
CA GLU A 143 2.56 -26.85 -13.22
C GLU A 143 3.55 -26.34 -12.15
N THR A 144 4.27 -25.26 -12.44
CA THR A 144 5.23 -24.67 -11.54
C THR A 144 5.10 -23.14 -11.47
N ARG A 145 5.65 -22.54 -10.39
CA ARG A 145 5.78 -21.07 -10.30
C ARG A 145 6.70 -20.49 -11.38
N ALA A 146 7.72 -21.26 -11.79
CA ALA A 146 8.66 -20.85 -12.84
C ALA A 146 7.97 -20.73 -14.20
N GLU A 147 7.01 -21.60 -14.50
CA GLU A 147 6.19 -21.52 -15.71
C GLU A 147 5.33 -20.26 -15.72
N ALA A 148 4.71 -19.91 -14.61
CA ALA A 148 3.95 -18.67 -14.50
C ALA A 148 4.82 -17.42 -14.70
N VAL A 149 6.03 -17.43 -14.14
CA VAL A 149 7.02 -16.35 -14.36
C VAL A 149 7.39 -16.25 -15.83
N ALA A 150 7.70 -17.38 -16.49
CA ALA A 150 8.04 -17.39 -17.92
C ALA A 150 6.88 -16.90 -18.80
N ALA A 151 5.64 -17.27 -18.47
CA ALA A 151 4.47 -16.80 -19.19
C ALA A 151 4.29 -15.27 -19.06
N LEU A 152 4.50 -14.70 -17.87
CA LEU A 152 4.48 -13.26 -17.66
C LEU A 152 5.65 -12.54 -18.37
N GLU A 153 6.85 -13.15 -18.41
CA GLU A 153 7.98 -12.61 -19.17
C GLU A 153 7.67 -12.53 -20.68
N ALA A 154 6.97 -13.53 -21.23
CA ALA A 154 6.53 -13.52 -22.61
C ALA A 154 5.53 -12.39 -22.92
N GLU A 155 4.79 -11.91 -21.91
CA GLU A 155 3.89 -10.77 -21.97
C GLU A 155 4.59 -9.43 -21.67
N GLY A 156 5.92 -9.40 -21.58
CA GLY A 156 6.71 -8.19 -21.37
C GLY A 156 6.91 -7.78 -19.90
N ILE A 157 6.48 -8.60 -18.94
CA ILE A 157 6.71 -8.35 -17.53
C ILE A 157 8.13 -8.77 -17.16
N SER A 158 8.89 -7.90 -16.50
CA SER A 158 10.26 -8.25 -16.09
C SER A 158 10.27 -9.41 -15.11
N ARG A 159 11.33 -10.24 -15.18
CA ARG A 159 11.46 -11.44 -14.34
C ARG A 159 11.32 -11.17 -12.82
N PRO A 160 11.94 -10.13 -12.23
CA PRO A 160 11.74 -9.83 -10.81
C PRO A 160 10.30 -9.55 -10.45
N VAL A 161 9.59 -8.81 -11.31
CA VAL A 161 8.16 -8.50 -11.15
C VAL A 161 7.30 -9.76 -11.29
N GLY A 162 7.58 -10.60 -12.27
CA GLY A 162 6.93 -11.91 -12.45
C GLY A 162 7.14 -12.82 -11.24
N GLN A 163 8.35 -12.87 -10.70
CA GLN A 163 8.67 -13.62 -9.47
C GLN A 163 7.86 -13.09 -8.27
N TRP A 164 7.82 -11.77 -8.07
CA TRP A 164 6.99 -11.16 -7.03
C TRP A 164 5.50 -11.49 -7.24
N MET A 165 4.98 -11.33 -8.45
CA MET A 165 3.58 -11.65 -8.78
C MET A 165 3.26 -13.12 -8.53
N SER A 166 4.19 -14.05 -8.82
CA SER A 166 4.04 -15.50 -8.59
C SER A 166 3.85 -15.86 -7.10
N THR A 167 4.14 -14.96 -6.16
CA THR A 167 3.83 -15.15 -4.74
C THR A 167 2.32 -15.21 -4.47
N ASN A 168 1.49 -14.73 -5.42
CA ASN A 168 0.04 -14.84 -5.39
C ASN A 168 -0.50 -16.17 -5.95
N LEU A 169 0.37 -17.09 -6.33
CA LEU A 169 -0.05 -18.44 -6.72
C LEU A 169 -0.23 -19.33 -5.50
N ILE A 170 -1.32 -20.08 -5.49
CA ILE A 170 -1.59 -21.14 -4.54
C ILE A 170 -1.50 -22.51 -5.22
N HIS A 171 -0.93 -23.47 -4.52
CA HIS A 171 -0.87 -24.86 -4.99
C HIS A 171 -2.19 -25.59 -4.69
N GLY A 172 -2.70 -26.30 -5.67
CA GLY A 172 -3.88 -27.15 -5.58
C GLY A 172 -3.62 -28.54 -6.18
N PRO A 173 -4.64 -29.41 -6.26
CA PRO A 173 -4.49 -30.74 -6.85
C PRO A 173 -3.99 -30.74 -8.29
N ASP A 174 -4.35 -29.72 -9.05
CA ASP A 174 -4.05 -29.58 -10.48
C ASP A 174 -2.94 -28.56 -10.76
N GLY A 175 -1.99 -28.37 -9.82
CA GLY A 175 -0.90 -27.41 -9.93
C GLY A 175 -1.16 -26.06 -9.27
N TYR A 176 -0.55 -25.00 -9.80
CA TYR A 176 -0.66 -23.65 -9.28
C TYR A 176 -1.72 -22.85 -9.99
N ARG A 177 -2.46 -22.03 -9.24
CA ARG A 177 -3.45 -21.09 -9.77
C ARG A 177 -3.34 -19.74 -9.07
N TRP A 178 -3.80 -18.70 -9.73
CA TRP A 178 -3.87 -17.37 -9.11
C TRP A 178 -4.83 -17.38 -7.90
N ARG A 179 -4.39 -16.75 -6.84
CA ARG A 179 -5.23 -16.49 -5.65
C ARG A 179 -6.12 -15.29 -5.89
N LEU A 180 -5.62 -14.28 -6.61
CA LEU A 180 -6.31 -13.02 -6.87
C LEU A 180 -7.46 -13.23 -7.86
N ASP A 181 -8.56 -12.53 -7.62
CA ASP A 181 -9.64 -12.34 -8.57
C ASP A 181 -9.32 -11.07 -9.39
N PHE A 182 -9.03 -11.23 -10.67
CA PHE A 182 -8.58 -10.12 -11.51
C PHE A 182 -9.71 -9.18 -11.93
N ASP A 183 -10.98 -9.59 -11.89
CA ASP A 183 -12.11 -8.70 -12.11
C ASP A 183 -12.32 -7.77 -10.90
N VAL A 184 -12.10 -8.31 -9.70
CA VAL A 184 -12.05 -7.50 -8.49
C VAL A 184 -10.87 -6.55 -8.49
N MET A 185 -9.68 -7.00 -8.91
CA MET A 185 -8.49 -6.13 -9.04
C MET A 185 -8.71 -5.00 -10.05
N GLU A 186 -9.37 -5.29 -11.17
CA GLU A 186 -9.76 -4.25 -12.14
C GLU A 186 -10.71 -3.23 -11.53
N SER A 187 -11.76 -3.69 -10.85
CA SER A 187 -12.71 -2.81 -10.17
C SER A 187 -12.01 -1.87 -9.18
N MET A 188 -11.08 -2.41 -8.38
CA MET A 188 -10.27 -1.60 -7.45
C MET A 188 -9.37 -0.60 -8.17
N LEU A 189 -8.75 -0.99 -9.27
CA LEU A 189 -7.89 -0.09 -10.06
C LEU A 189 -8.69 1.00 -10.75
N LEU A 190 -9.88 0.70 -11.27
CA LEU A 190 -10.76 1.71 -11.86
C LEU A 190 -11.16 2.75 -10.82
N ASP A 191 -11.59 2.34 -9.62
CA ASP A 191 -11.91 3.24 -8.52
C ASP A 191 -10.68 4.06 -8.07
N PHE A 192 -9.49 3.44 -8.05
CA PHE A 192 -8.22 4.14 -7.78
C PHE A 192 -7.96 5.26 -8.80
N PHE A 193 -8.15 5.00 -10.08
CA PHE A 193 -7.91 6.01 -11.12
C PHE A 193 -9.01 7.08 -11.15
N ASP A 194 -10.24 6.76 -10.81
CA ASP A 194 -11.36 7.70 -10.78
C ASP A 194 -11.33 8.64 -9.55
N THR A 195 -10.72 8.20 -8.45
CA THR A 195 -10.74 8.93 -7.18
C THR A 195 -9.71 10.06 -7.16
N ASP A 196 -10.18 11.33 -7.04
CA ASP A 196 -9.35 12.50 -6.75
C ASP A 196 -9.26 12.77 -5.24
N LEU A 197 -8.03 12.85 -4.73
CA LEU A 197 -7.74 13.08 -3.32
C LEU A 197 -6.91 14.37 -3.08
N TRP A 198 -6.78 15.22 -4.09
CA TRP A 198 -6.17 16.54 -3.90
C TRP A 198 -6.86 17.37 -2.81
N PRO A 199 -8.20 17.38 -2.68
CA PRO A 199 -8.84 18.10 -1.58
C PRO A 199 -8.36 17.67 -0.19
N VAL A 200 -8.02 16.39 0.00
CA VAL A 200 -7.46 15.88 1.28
C VAL A 200 -6.04 16.39 1.51
N VAL A 201 -5.24 16.48 0.45
CA VAL A 201 -3.86 16.98 0.53
C VAL A 201 -3.83 18.48 0.76
N GLU A 202 -4.68 19.25 0.08
CA GLU A 202 -4.75 20.70 0.18
C GLU A 202 -5.34 21.17 1.52
N ALA A 203 -6.30 20.39 2.06
CA ALA A 203 -6.93 20.64 3.34
C ALA A 203 -6.99 19.35 4.20
N PRO A 204 -5.84 18.91 4.76
CA PRO A 204 -5.81 17.71 5.58
C PRO A 204 -6.80 17.80 6.76
N PRO A 205 -7.42 16.65 7.17
CA PRO A 205 -8.25 16.62 8.35
C PRO A 205 -7.55 17.21 9.58
N ALA A 206 -8.29 17.75 10.51
CA ALA A 206 -7.73 18.44 11.68
C ALA A 206 -6.69 17.56 12.41
N ARG A 207 -5.53 18.12 12.69
CA ARG A 207 -4.35 17.50 13.32
C ARG A 207 -3.58 16.51 12.47
N VAL A 208 -4.12 16.00 11.36
CA VAL A 208 -3.42 15.04 10.52
C VAL A 208 -2.28 15.72 9.75
N ARG A 209 -1.07 15.15 9.85
CA ARG A 209 0.07 15.47 8.99
C ARG A 209 0.16 14.42 7.89
N ILE A 210 0.42 14.84 6.66
CA ILE A 210 0.57 13.94 5.53
C ILE A 210 2.02 13.99 5.03
N HIS A 211 2.68 12.84 5.02
CA HIS A 211 4.02 12.65 4.52
C HIS A 211 3.96 11.88 3.20
N PHE A 212 4.34 12.51 2.11
CA PHE A 212 4.57 11.83 0.85
C PHE A 212 6.03 11.38 0.75
N VAL A 213 6.23 10.17 0.26
CA VAL A 213 7.57 9.64 -0.06
C VAL A 213 7.61 9.36 -1.56
N LYS A 214 8.39 10.17 -2.29
CA LYS A 214 8.67 10.02 -3.72
C LYS A 214 9.88 9.12 -3.91
N ALA A 215 9.73 8.03 -4.66
CA ALA A 215 10.85 7.26 -5.18
C ALA A 215 11.40 7.93 -6.44
N GLU A 216 12.68 8.33 -6.43
CA GLU A 216 13.24 9.20 -7.48
C GLU A 216 13.23 8.54 -8.86
N GLU A 217 13.37 7.22 -8.94
CA GLU A 217 13.36 6.45 -10.19
C GLU A 217 11.95 5.99 -10.61
N SER A 218 10.90 6.33 -9.86
CA SER A 218 9.52 6.00 -10.17
C SER A 218 8.80 7.12 -10.91
N ALA A 219 7.97 6.76 -11.87
CA ALA A 219 7.10 7.71 -12.59
C ALA A 219 5.69 7.86 -11.99
N VAL A 220 5.39 7.16 -10.87
CA VAL A 220 4.04 7.14 -10.28
C VAL A 220 3.66 8.50 -9.72
N LEU A 221 4.55 9.13 -8.97
CA LEU A 221 4.38 10.49 -8.47
C LEU A 221 5.19 11.45 -9.36
N THR A 222 4.50 12.17 -10.25
CA THR A 222 5.12 13.08 -11.21
C THR A 222 5.72 14.32 -10.54
N GLU A 223 6.67 14.99 -11.18
CA GLU A 223 7.24 16.24 -10.66
C GLU A 223 6.19 17.35 -10.52
N GLU A 224 5.19 17.40 -11.40
CA GLU A 224 4.05 18.31 -11.27
C GLU A 224 3.25 18.03 -9.98
N ALA A 225 2.98 16.75 -9.70
CA ALA A 225 2.32 16.37 -8.46
C ALA A 225 3.20 16.67 -7.23
N CYS A 226 4.52 16.46 -7.32
CA CYS A 226 5.47 16.83 -6.26
C CYS A 226 5.43 18.33 -5.97
N ALA A 227 5.48 19.17 -6.99
CA ALA A 227 5.40 20.63 -6.83
C ALA A 227 4.07 21.06 -6.18
N ARG A 228 2.95 20.44 -6.55
CA ARG A 228 1.64 20.72 -5.93
C ARG A 228 1.57 20.27 -4.47
N ILE A 229 2.19 19.13 -4.12
CA ILE A 229 2.32 18.65 -2.73
C ILE A 229 3.13 19.63 -1.89
N GLU A 230 4.28 20.10 -2.41
CA GLU A 230 5.14 21.08 -1.73
C GLU A 230 4.40 22.42 -1.53
N GLU A 231 3.63 22.87 -2.53
CA GLU A 231 2.82 24.06 -2.41
C GLU A 231 1.71 23.90 -1.34
N ALA A 232 1.02 22.75 -1.31
CA ALA A 232 0.08 22.44 -0.25
C ALA A 232 0.75 22.50 1.14
N GLY A 233 1.96 21.95 1.24
CA GLY A 233 2.77 22.00 2.48
C GLY A 233 3.13 23.42 2.90
N ARG A 234 3.53 24.29 1.96
CA ARG A 234 3.79 25.72 2.24
C ARG A 234 2.55 26.44 2.77
N ARG A 235 1.37 26.13 2.23
CA ARG A 235 0.10 26.79 2.61
C ARG A 235 -0.42 26.34 3.96
N ASN A 236 -0.39 25.03 4.24
CA ASN A 236 -1.08 24.47 5.41
C ASN A 236 -0.16 24.00 6.54
N GLY A 237 1.17 23.92 6.31
CA GLY A 237 2.17 23.47 7.29
C GLY A 237 2.06 22.00 7.72
N ARG A 238 1.17 21.22 7.09
CA ARG A 238 0.85 19.85 7.50
C ARG A 238 1.17 18.78 6.45
N VAL A 239 1.60 19.17 5.28
CA VAL A 239 2.00 18.26 4.20
C VAL A 239 3.48 18.37 3.96
N ARG A 240 4.17 17.27 3.81
CA ARG A 240 5.60 17.19 3.55
C ARG A 240 5.90 16.18 2.46
N LEU A 241 6.81 16.55 1.56
CA LEU A 241 7.37 15.64 0.55
C LEU A 241 8.78 15.24 0.96
N HIS A 242 9.04 13.94 0.95
CA HIS A 242 10.36 13.34 1.10
C HIS A 242 10.76 12.70 -0.22
N ARG A 243 12.02 12.82 -0.62
CA ARG A 243 12.58 12.17 -1.80
C ARG A 243 13.56 11.10 -1.35
N VAL A 244 13.45 9.90 -1.93
CA VAL A 244 14.33 8.77 -1.62
C VAL A 244 14.79 8.12 -2.93
N ALA A 245 16.06 7.73 -2.98
CA ALA A 245 16.58 6.97 -4.10
C ALA A 245 15.90 5.60 -4.19
N GLY A 246 15.72 5.08 -5.40
CA GLY A 246 15.12 3.78 -5.68
C GLY A 246 13.87 3.89 -6.54
N GLY A 247 13.36 2.73 -6.94
CA GLY A 247 12.18 2.58 -7.78
C GLY A 247 10.88 2.49 -6.97
N HIS A 248 9.81 2.09 -7.66
CA HIS A 248 8.46 2.04 -7.09
C HIS A 248 8.35 1.20 -5.80
N TRP A 249 9.14 0.16 -5.64
CA TRP A 249 9.14 -0.69 -4.44
C TRP A 249 10.15 -0.23 -3.39
N VAL A 250 9.96 0.97 -2.86
CA VAL A 250 10.84 1.61 -1.86
C VAL A 250 11.16 0.70 -0.68
N ASN A 251 10.20 -0.11 -0.24
CA ASN A 251 10.39 -1.07 0.85
C ASN A 251 11.38 -2.21 0.52
N ALA A 252 11.67 -2.42 -0.77
CA ALA A 252 12.67 -3.39 -1.25
C ALA A 252 13.93 -2.67 -1.75
N ASP A 253 13.77 -1.57 -2.49
CA ASP A 253 14.88 -0.88 -3.16
C ASP A 253 15.70 -0.02 -2.18
N ASN A 254 15.04 0.67 -1.24
CA ASN A 254 15.70 1.51 -0.23
C ASN A 254 14.98 1.45 1.13
N PRO A 255 14.93 0.28 1.76
CA PRO A 255 14.24 0.10 3.04
C PRO A 255 14.86 0.92 4.18
N GLN A 256 16.16 1.25 4.11
CA GLN A 256 16.86 2.03 5.13
C GLN A 256 16.39 3.50 5.15
N ALA A 257 16.26 4.14 3.98
CA ALA A 257 15.77 5.51 3.90
C ALA A 257 14.34 5.62 4.44
N LEU A 258 13.48 4.66 4.11
CA LEU A 258 12.11 4.62 4.61
C LEU A 258 12.06 4.44 6.14
N GLU A 259 12.87 3.52 6.68
CA GLU A 259 13.00 3.30 8.11
C GLU A 259 13.45 4.57 8.85
N GLN A 260 14.49 5.26 8.32
CA GLN A 260 15.00 6.50 8.90
C GLN A 260 13.93 7.59 8.95
N LEU A 261 13.17 7.77 7.86
CA LEU A 261 12.06 8.71 7.83
C LEU A 261 10.99 8.39 8.88
N LEU A 262 10.62 7.13 9.01
CA LEU A 262 9.62 6.72 10.01
C LEU A 262 10.14 6.94 11.44
N VAL A 263 11.40 6.62 11.73
CA VAL A 263 12.01 6.84 13.05
C VAL A 263 12.09 8.32 13.40
N GLU A 264 12.42 9.18 12.43
CA GLU A 264 12.56 10.62 12.63
C GLU A 264 11.22 11.34 12.87
N TYR A 265 10.15 10.93 12.16
CA TYR A 265 8.92 11.71 12.12
C TYR A 265 7.74 11.09 12.89
N LEU A 266 7.71 9.78 13.17
CA LEU A 266 6.72 9.12 14.04
C LEU A 266 7.13 9.19 15.49
#